data_d57f56598b56e03da0ac7a5f35d75492
#
_entry.id   d57f56598b56e03da0ac7a5f35d75492
#
_cell.length_a   1.000
_cell.length_b   1.000
_cell.length_c   1.000
_cell.angle_alpha   90.00
_cell.angle_beta   90.00
_cell.angle_gamma   90.00
#
_symmetry.space_group_name_H-M   'P 1'
#
loop_
_entity.id
_entity.type
_entity.pdbx_description
1 polymer ?
#
loop_
_entity_poly.entity_id
_entity_poly.type
_entity_poly.pdbx_seq_one_letter_code
_entity_poly.pdbx_strand_id
1 'polypeptide(L)'
;MKEYSRPLKKAEARHRYWHILKDSRDFFPESGTMFKLKFHDKTYELKVNHKDDVMTGQIYHLYRFLEGDQITVTKKAKNSYILDAPDTKPYPEVE
;
A
#
# COMPACT_ATOMS: atom_id res chain seq x y z
N MET A 1 -9.70 -11.59 9.59
CA MET A 1 -8.37 -11.22 9.12
C MET A 1 -8.13 -9.74 9.28
N LYS A 2 -7.09 -9.39 9.98
CA LYS A 2 -6.81 -8.00 10.33
C LYS A 2 -5.56 -7.45 9.64
N GLU A 3 -4.88 -8.28 8.88
CA GLU A 3 -3.57 -7.93 8.34
C GLU A 3 -3.36 -8.53 6.96
N TYR A 4 -2.72 -7.74 6.08
CA TYR A 4 -2.33 -8.18 4.75
C TYR A 4 -0.83 -7.96 4.64
N SER A 5 -0.05 -9.03 4.61
CA SER A 5 1.40 -8.95 4.67
C SER A 5 2.05 -9.79 3.57
N ARG A 6 2.97 -9.19 2.82
CA ARG A 6 3.69 -9.88 1.76
C ARG A 6 4.86 -9.05 1.26
N PRO A 7 5.85 -9.72 0.62
CA PRO A 7 6.91 -8.97 -0.05
C PRO A 7 6.40 -8.39 -1.38
N LEU A 8 6.95 -7.26 -1.78
CA LEU A 8 6.61 -6.64 -3.06
C LEU A 8 7.25 -7.41 -4.22
N LYS A 9 6.50 -7.54 -5.30
CA LYS A 9 7.01 -8.10 -6.54
C LYS A 9 7.69 -7.00 -7.35
N LYS A 10 8.55 -7.41 -8.29
CA LYS A 10 9.27 -6.48 -9.14
C LYS A 10 8.32 -5.51 -9.88
N ALA A 11 7.24 -6.03 -10.46
CA ALA A 11 6.28 -5.20 -11.18
C ALA A 11 5.62 -4.17 -10.27
N GLU A 12 5.32 -4.56 -9.03
CA GLU A 12 4.69 -3.66 -8.07
C GLU A 12 5.63 -2.52 -7.66
N ALA A 13 6.89 -2.84 -7.42
CA ALA A 13 7.88 -1.83 -7.09
C ALA A 13 8.09 -0.87 -8.26
N ARG A 14 8.07 -1.39 -9.49
CA ARG A 14 8.35 -0.60 -10.69
C ARG A 14 7.17 0.27 -11.13
N HIS A 15 5.94 -0.28 -11.03
CA HIS A 15 4.74 0.37 -11.58
C HIS A 15 3.88 1.07 -10.53
N ARG A 16 4.33 1.09 -9.28
CA ARG A 16 3.72 1.89 -8.21
C ARG A 16 2.30 1.47 -7.85
N TYR A 17 2.08 0.17 -7.71
CA TYR A 17 0.81 -0.35 -7.24
C TYR A 17 1.04 -1.60 -6.40
N TRP A 18 0.02 -2.00 -5.63
CA TRP A 18 0.04 -3.27 -4.90
C TRP A 18 -1.11 -4.12 -5.40
N HIS A 19 -0.80 -5.23 -6.04
CA HIS A 19 -1.84 -6.14 -6.49
C HIS A 19 -2.41 -6.92 -5.31
N ILE A 20 -3.75 -6.93 -5.19
CA ILE A 20 -4.41 -7.65 -4.12
C ILE A 20 -4.66 -9.07 -4.58
N LEU A 21 -4.12 -10.04 -3.84
CA LEU A 21 -4.35 -11.44 -4.15
C LEU A 21 -5.82 -11.79 -3.98
N LYS A 22 -6.33 -12.69 -4.79
CA LYS A 22 -7.74 -13.04 -4.81
C LYS A 22 -8.28 -13.41 -3.42
N ASP A 23 -7.51 -14.18 -2.67
CA ASP A 23 -7.92 -14.63 -1.34
C ASP A 23 -7.96 -13.52 -0.30
N SER A 24 -7.34 -12.39 -0.61
CA SER A 24 -7.28 -11.22 0.29
C SER A 24 -8.12 -10.06 -0.20
N ARG A 25 -8.89 -10.25 -1.26
CA ARG A 25 -9.61 -9.13 -1.88
C ARG A 25 -10.55 -8.42 -0.92
N ASP A 26 -11.20 -9.18 -0.04
CA ASP A 26 -12.17 -8.61 0.90
C ASP A 26 -11.54 -7.79 2.02
N PHE A 27 -10.23 -7.87 2.16
CA PHE A 27 -9.51 -7.05 3.15
C PHE A 27 -9.59 -5.56 2.82
N PHE A 28 -9.68 -5.22 1.52
CA PHE A 28 -9.76 -3.85 1.05
C PHE A 28 -11.17 -3.54 0.54
N PRO A 29 -11.54 -2.24 0.47
CA PRO A 29 -12.85 -1.85 -0.03
C PRO A 29 -13.05 -2.20 -1.50
N GLU A 30 -14.29 -2.10 -1.95
CA GLU A 30 -14.61 -2.29 -3.35
C GLU A 30 -13.88 -1.30 -4.24
N SER A 31 -13.67 -1.70 -5.49
CA SER A 31 -13.05 -0.84 -6.51
C SER A 31 -13.73 0.52 -6.56
N GLY A 32 -12.94 1.57 -6.57
CA GLY A 32 -13.42 2.94 -6.63
C GLY A 32 -13.73 3.57 -5.28
N THR A 33 -13.79 2.78 -4.22
CA THR A 33 -14.05 3.32 -2.88
C THR A 33 -12.77 3.82 -2.25
N MET A 34 -12.77 5.07 -1.80
CA MET A 34 -11.61 5.65 -1.12
C MET A 34 -11.44 5.06 0.27
N PHE A 35 -10.20 4.85 0.67
CA PHE A 35 -9.87 4.44 2.03
C PHE A 35 -8.62 5.20 2.49
N LYS A 36 -8.43 5.23 3.79
CA LYS A 36 -7.30 5.93 4.40
C LYS A 36 -6.23 4.94 4.79
N LEU A 37 -4.99 5.27 4.45
CA LEU A 37 -3.83 4.48 4.82
C LEU A 37 -2.83 5.39 5.52
N LYS A 38 -2.55 5.09 6.78
CA LYS A 38 -1.55 5.84 7.54
C LYS A 38 -0.20 5.16 7.37
N PHE A 39 0.81 5.95 6.99
CA PHE A 39 2.18 5.49 6.90
C PHE A 39 3.07 6.53 7.55
N HIS A 40 3.77 6.12 8.60
CA HIS A 40 4.49 7.04 9.50
C HIS A 40 3.50 8.05 10.07
N ASP A 41 3.73 9.34 9.94
CA ASP A 41 2.87 10.36 10.53
C ASP A 41 1.88 10.97 9.53
N LYS A 42 1.76 10.37 8.35
CA LYS A 42 0.90 10.91 7.30
C LYS A 42 -0.18 9.91 6.89
N THR A 43 -1.37 10.43 6.65
CA THR A 43 -2.49 9.64 6.15
C THR A 43 -2.71 9.93 4.67
N TYR A 44 -2.81 8.87 3.88
CA TYR A 44 -3.04 8.95 2.44
C TYR A 44 -4.43 8.44 2.11
N GLU A 45 -5.08 9.07 1.15
CA GLU A 45 -6.36 8.58 0.63
C GLU A 45 -6.08 7.82 -0.66
N LEU A 46 -6.38 6.54 -0.65
CA LEU A 46 -6.10 5.63 -1.75
C LEU A 46 -7.39 4.93 -2.18
N LYS A 47 -7.32 4.25 -3.30
CA LYS A 47 -8.44 3.42 -3.76
C LYS A 47 -7.90 2.22 -4.53
N VAL A 48 -8.75 1.21 -4.65
CA VAL A 48 -8.47 0.02 -5.46
C VAL A 48 -9.06 0.26 -6.84
N ASN A 49 -8.29 -0.05 -7.90
CA ASN A 49 -8.81 0.08 -9.25
C ASN A 49 -9.56 -1.19 -9.66
N HIS A 50 -10.11 -1.19 -10.88
CA HIS A 50 -10.89 -2.33 -11.39
C HIS A 50 -10.06 -3.59 -11.66
N LYS A 51 -8.74 -3.50 -11.56
CA LYS A 51 -7.83 -4.65 -11.71
C LYS A 51 -7.39 -5.20 -10.35
N ASP A 52 -8.02 -4.78 -9.28
CA ASP A 52 -7.69 -5.16 -7.90
C ASP A 52 -6.28 -4.74 -7.50
N ASP A 53 -5.84 -3.60 -7.98
CA ASP A 53 -4.57 -2.99 -7.59
C ASP A 53 -4.83 -1.78 -6.72
N VAL A 54 -4.14 -1.71 -5.57
CA VAL A 54 -4.15 -0.52 -4.73
C VAL A 54 -3.30 0.54 -5.41
N MET A 55 -3.87 1.70 -5.66
CA MET A 55 -3.19 2.79 -6.35
C MET A 55 -2.32 3.56 -5.36
N THR A 56 -1.04 3.25 -5.32
CA THR A 56 -0.12 3.74 -4.31
C THR A 56 0.86 4.82 -4.79
N GLY A 57 0.59 5.43 -5.93
CA GLY A 57 1.50 6.41 -6.51
C GLY A 57 1.91 7.54 -5.56
N GLN A 58 0.99 8.01 -4.72
CA GLN A 58 1.29 9.07 -3.75
C GLN A 58 2.37 8.67 -2.77
N ILE A 59 2.33 7.43 -2.29
CA ILE A 59 3.30 6.93 -1.33
C ILE A 59 4.65 6.70 -2.02
N TYR A 60 4.63 6.13 -3.21
CA TYR A 60 5.86 5.87 -3.97
C TYR A 60 6.58 7.15 -4.36
N HIS A 61 5.88 8.26 -4.40
CA HIS A 61 6.49 9.54 -4.67
C HIS A 61 7.43 9.98 -3.55
N LEU A 62 7.12 9.56 -2.32
CA LEU A 62 7.86 9.96 -1.13
C LEU A 62 8.83 8.88 -0.63
N TYR A 63 8.58 7.63 -0.95
CA TYR A 63 9.34 6.49 -0.42
C TYR A 63 9.77 5.57 -1.55
N ARG A 64 10.97 5.00 -1.40
CA ARG A 64 11.50 4.03 -2.36
C ARG A 64 11.08 2.63 -1.95
N PHE A 65 10.14 2.06 -2.68
CA PHE A 65 9.74 0.68 -2.52
C PHE A 65 10.49 -0.18 -3.53
N LEU A 66 11.16 -1.22 -3.05
CA LEU A 66 11.95 -2.10 -3.89
C LEU A 66 11.38 -3.51 -3.91
N GLU A 67 11.73 -4.27 -4.93
CA GLU A 67 11.37 -5.69 -5.00
C GLU A 67 11.87 -6.39 -3.74
N GLY A 68 10.98 -7.17 -3.11
CA GLY A 68 11.31 -7.90 -1.90
C GLY A 68 11.04 -7.15 -0.60
N ASP A 69 10.77 -5.84 -0.67
CA ASP A 69 10.42 -5.09 0.53
C ASP A 69 9.14 -5.64 1.12
N GLN A 70 9.17 -5.96 2.41
CA GLN A 70 7.99 -6.50 3.10
C GLN A 70 7.03 -5.36 3.40
N ILE A 71 5.78 -5.54 3.01
CA ILE A 71 4.71 -4.63 3.41
C ILE A 71 3.71 -5.36 4.29
N THR A 72 3.22 -4.69 5.31
CA THR A 72 2.18 -5.20 6.19
C THR A 72 1.13 -4.11 6.35
N VAL A 73 -0.09 -4.40 5.94
CA VAL A 73 -1.20 -3.46 6.06
C VAL A 73 -2.15 -4.01 7.12
N THR A 74 -2.39 -3.23 8.15
CA THR A 74 -3.28 -3.61 9.25
C THR A 74 -4.56 -2.80 9.16
N LYS A 75 -5.70 -3.49 9.20
CA LYS A 75 -7.01 -2.84 9.18
C LYS A 75 -7.37 -2.37 10.59
N LYS A 76 -7.64 -1.09 10.74
CA LYS A 76 -7.99 -0.50 12.05
C LYS A 76 -9.48 -0.29 12.20
N ALA A 77 -10.17 0.03 11.11
CA ALA A 77 -11.60 0.25 11.06
C ALA A 77 -12.05 0.15 9.61
N LYS A 78 -13.33 0.27 9.35
CA LYS A 78 -13.84 0.28 7.98
C LYS A 78 -13.16 1.39 7.20
N ASN A 79 -12.53 1.04 6.09
CA ASN A 79 -11.82 1.98 5.20
C ASN A 79 -10.68 2.75 5.90
N SER A 80 -10.09 2.15 6.94
CA SER A 80 -8.98 2.77 7.65
C SER A 80 -7.90 1.73 7.95
N TYR A 81 -6.68 1.99 7.47
CA TYR A 81 -5.57 1.04 7.51
C TYR A 81 -4.28 1.71 7.94
N ILE A 82 -3.35 0.91 8.43
CA ILE A 82 -1.99 1.36 8.75
C ILE A 82 -1.00 0.50 7.98
N LEU A 83 -0.03 1.14 7.36
CA LEU A 83 1.06 0.46 6.65
C LEU A 83 2.30 0.38 7.52
N ASP A 84 2.93 -0.78 7.52
CA ASP A 84 4.27 -0.99 8.08
C ASP A 84 5.14 -1.56 6.97
N ALA A 85 6.23 -0.88 6.67
CA ALA A 85 7.17 -1.29 5.64
C ALA A 85 8.58 -0.99 6.14
N PRO A 86 9.13 -1.86 7.01
CA PRO A 86 10.39 -1.58 7.71
C PRO A 86 11.62 -1.47 6.79
N ASP A 87 11.56 -2.10 5.63
CA ASP A 87 12.69 -2.06 4.68
C ASP A 87 12.62 -0.87 3.73
N THR A 88 11.53 -0.13 3.76
CA THR A 88 11.28 0.97 2.84
C THR A 88 11.80 2.27 3.44
N LYS A 89 12.59 3.00 2.66
CA LYS A 89 13.21 4.25 3.09
C LYS A 89 12.63 5.44 2.33
N PRO A 90 12.51 6.61 2.98
CA PRO A 90 12.12 7.80 2.25
C PRO A 90 13.22 8.20 1.25
N TYR A 91 12.84 8.88 0.19
CA TYR A 91 13.83 9.44 -0.71
C TYR A 91 14.62 10.52 0.03
N PRO A 92 15.92 10.64 -0.24
CA PRO A 92 16.71 11.70 0.37
C PRO A 92 16.13 13.06 -0.02
N GLU A 93 16.14 13.99 0.92
CA GLU A 93 15.75 15.35 0.59
C GLU A 93 16.84 15.96 -0.30
N VAL A 94 16.40 16.68 -1.31
CA VAL A 94 17.29 17.39 -2.20
C VAL A 94 17.39 18.83 -1.68
N GLU A 95 18.56 19.20 -1.28
CA GLU A 95 18.79 20.54 -0.78
C GLU A 95 19.39 21.42 -1.87
#